data_4ac12b60326f492f34f9c3e4982994d3
#
_entry.id   4ac12b60326f492f34f9c3e4982994d3
#
_cell.length_a   1.000
_cell.length_b   1.000
_cell.length_c   1.000
_cell.angle_alpha   90.00
_cell.angle_beta   90.00
_cell.angle_gamma   90.00
#
_symmetry.space_group_name_H-M   'P 1'
#
loop_
_entity.id
_entity.type
_entity.pdbx_description
1 polymer ?
#
loop_
_entity_poly.entity_id
_entity_poly.type
_entity_poly.pdbx_seq_one_letter_code
_entity_poly.pdbx_strand_id
1 'polypeptide(L)'
;MGLQKPSEKEEEYFARQMIEKRRREAEATQASMASEEKQRLQDLHYMHCPKCGQSLVEMELKGAKIDRCMNCEGIWLDAGELEQLSQKEGLLGGVLKLFK
;
A
#
# COMPACT_ATOMS: atom_id res chain seq x y z
N MET A 1 26.54 12.17 24.53
CA MET A 1 26.47 11.33 23.34
C MET A 1 25.10 11.27 22.77
N GLY A 2 24.96 11.73 21.56
CA GLY A 2 23.68 11.64 20.87
C GLY A 2 23.40 10.22 20.41
N LEU A 3 22.12 9.90 20.33
CA LEU A 3 21.70 8.65 19.72
C LEU A 3 22.00 8.72 18.23
N GLN A 4 22.76 7.77 17.73
CA GLN A 4 23.01 7.68 16.31
C GLN A 4 21.76 7.14 15.63
N LYS A 5 21.40 7.77 14.51
CA LYS A 5 20.31 7.24 13.68
C LYS A 5 20.75 5.90 13.09
N PRO A 6 19.85 4.92 13.00
CA PRO A 6 20.15 3.68 12.30
C PRO A 6 20.57 3.96 10.87
N SER A 7 21.46 3.15 10.33
CA SER A 7 21.84 3.24 8.92
C SER A 7 20.63 2.89 8.04
N GLU A 8 20.67 3.29 6.76
CA GLU A 8 19.63 2.93 5.81
C GLU A 8 19.41 1.43 5.73
N LYS A 9 20.50 0.66 5.84
CA LYS A 9 20.41 -0.81 5.82
C LYS A 9 19.71 -1.35 7.05
N GLU A 10 19.96 -0.75 8.21
CA GLU A 10 19.29 -1.16 9.45
C GLU A 10 17.82 -0.80 9.41
N GLU A 11 17.48 0.39 8.93
CA GLU A 11 16.08 0.81 8.77
C GLU A 11 15.34 -0.12 7.81
N GLU A 12 15.98 -0.48 6.71
CA GLU A 12 15.42 -1.41 5.73
C GLU A 12 15.21 -2.79 6.35
N TYR A 13 16.19 -3.27 7.14
CA TYR A 13 16.09 -4.54 7.82
C TYR A 13 14.90 -4.57 8.78
N PHE A 14 14.76 -3.55 9.61
CA PHE A 14 13.66 -3.45 10.56
C PHE A 14 12.31 -3.33 9.85
N ALA A 15 12.26 -2.58 8.76
CA ALA A 15 11.04 -2.47 7.96
C ALA A 15 10.62 -3.82 7.39
N ARG A 16 11.56 -4.59 6.87
CA ARG A 16 11.29 -5.93 6.36
C ARG A 16 10.80 -6.87 7.44
N GLN A 17 11.39 -6.81 8.63
CA GLN A 17 10.97 -7.62 9.76
C GLN A 17 9.54 -7.28 10.18
N MET A 18 9.21 -6.01 10.23
CA MET A 18 7.87 -5.55 10.58
C MET A 18 6.85 -5.98 9.53
N ILE A 19 7.16 -5.83 8.25
CA ILE A 19 6.28 -6.24 7.15
C ILE A 19 6.04 -7.75 7.21
N GLU A 20 7.09 -8.53 7.41
CA GLU A 20 6.98 -9.99 7.50
C GLU A 20 6.10 -10.42 8.68
N LYS A 21 6.29 -9.80 9.82
CA LYS A 21 5.48 -10.07 11.00
C LYS A 21 4.01 -9.73 10.76
N ARG A 22 3.75 -8.55 10.21
CA ARG A 22 2.39 -8.11 9.89
C ARG A 22 1.72 -9.01 8.86
N ARG A 23 2.50 -9.45 7.87
CA ARG A 23 1.98 -10.36 6.86
C ARG A 23 1.56 -11.69 7.46
N ARG A 24 2.37 -12.26 8.36
CA ARG A 24 2.03 -13.51 9.06
C ARG A 24 0.79 -13.36 9.91
N GLU A 25 0.67 -12.25 10.63
CA GLU A 25 -0.51 -11.94 11.44
C GLU A 25 -1.76 -11.82 10.56
N ALA A 26 -1.64 -11.15 9.43
CA ALA A 26 -2.74 -11.00 8.48
C ALA A 26 -3.18 -12.35 7.90
N GLU A 27 -2.22 -13.20 7.52
CA GLU A 27 -2.51 -14.54 7.01
C GLU A 27 -3.22 -15.40 8.06
N ALA A 28 -2.76 -15.32 9.31
CA ALA A 28 -3.39 -16.07 10.41
C ALA A 28 -4.83 -15.60 10.65
N THR A 29 -5.06 -14.29 10.62
CA THR A 29 -6.39 -13.70 10.76
C THR A 29 -7.30 -14.17 9.64
N GLN A 30 -6.82 -14.11 8.39
CA GLN A 30 -7.58 -14.54 7.24
C GLN A 30 -7.91 -16.04 7.31
N ALA A 31 -6.95 -16.87 7.73
CA ALA A 31 -7.16 -18.31 7.84
C ALA A 31 -8.21 -18.67 8.90
N SER A 32 -8.31 -17.90 9.98
CA SER A 32 -9.26 -18.15 11.07
C SER A 32 -10.65 -17.57 10.80
N MET A 33 -10.78 -16.72 9.78
CA MET A 33 -12.02 -16.02 9.50
C MET A 33 -12.97 -16.89 8.66
N ALA A 34 -14.24 -16.92 9.02
CA ALA A 34 -15.24 -17.62 8.22
C ALA A 34 -15.39 -16.96 6.84
N SER A 35 -15.69 -17.79 5.83
CA SER A 35 -15.80 -17.30 4.44
C SER A 35 -16.87 -16.24 4.27
N GLU A 36 -17.98 -16.35 4.98
CA GLU A 36 -19.05 -15.34 4.92
C GLU A 36 -18.59 -14.00 5.47
N GLU A 37 -17.82 -14.02 6.53
CA GLU A 37 -17.27 -12.81 7.12
C GLU A 37 -16.24 -12.16 6.22
N LYS A 38 -15.40 -12.95 5.58
CA LYS A 38 -14.44 -12.45 4.58
C LYS A 38 -15.17 -11.73 3.45
N GLN A 39 -16.23 -12.35 2.94
CA GLN A 39 -17.01 -11.78 1.86
C GLN A 39 -17.69 -10.48 2.29
N ARG A 40 -18.23 -10.44 3.50
CA ARG A 40 -18.87 -9.24 4.04
C ARG A 40 -17.90 -8.08 4.15
N LEU A 41 -16.69 -8.33 4.65
CA LEU A 41 -15.65 -7.31 4.77
C LEU A 41 -15.19 -6.84 3.39
N GLN A 42 -15.01 -7.77 2.47
CA GLN A 42 -14.60 -7.42 1.11
C GLN A 42 -15.66 -6.54 0.44
N ASP A 43 -16.94 -6.90 0.54
CA ASP A 43 -18.02 -6.12 -0.05
C ASP A 43 -18.12 -4.73 0.56
N LEU A 44 -17.88 -4.63 1.87
CA LEU A 44 -17.95 -3.37 2.58
C LEU A 44 -16.81 -2.42 2.21
N HIS A 45 -15.61 -2.96 2.03
CA HIS A 45 -14.41 -2.14 1.85
C HIS A 45 -13.88 -2.07 0.42
N TYR A 46 -14.36 -2.94 -0.47
CA TYR A 46 -13.88 -2.96 -1.85
C TYR A 46 -14.08 -1.60 -2.51
N MET A 47 -13.02 -1.08 -3.12
CA MET A 47 -13.02 0.22 -3.78
C MET A 47 -13.44 1.38 -2.89
N HIS A 48 -13.13 1.28 -1.60
CA HIS A 48 -13.32 2.38 -0.65
C HIS A 48 -11.97 2.83 -0.10
N CYS A 49 -11.83 4.14 0.08
CA CYS A 49 -10.62 4.71 0.65
C CYS A 49 -10.45 4.25 2.09
N PRO A 50 -9.29 3.68 2.47
CA PRO A 50 -9.07 3.20 3.83
C PRO A 50 -8.98 4.32 4.87
N LYS A 51 -8.81 5.56 4.43
CA LYS A 51 -8.66 6.69 5.35
C LYS A 51 -9.93 7.48 5.55
N CYS A 52 -10.74 7.65 4.52
CA CYS A 52 -11.95 8.47 4.64
C CYS A 52 -13.24 7.71 4.32
N GLY A 53 -13.15 6.51 3.80
CA GLY A 53 -14.32 5.69 3.50
C GLY A 53 -15.03 6.00 2.20
N GLN A 54 -14.64 7.04 1.48
CA GLN A 54 -15.26 7.39 0.21
C GLN A 54 -14.88 6.39 -0.89
N SER A 55 -15.69 6.31 -1.92
CA SER A 55 -15.44 5.42 -3.04
C SER A 55 -14.19 5.83 -3.80
N LEU A 56 -13.40 4.83 -4.18
CA LEU A 56 -12.24 5.03 -5.04
C LEU A 56 -12.67 5.05 -6.50
N VAL A 57 -11.96 5.81 -7.31
CA VAL A 57 -12.20 5.89 -8.75
C VAL A 57 -10.99 5.30 -9.48
N GLU A 58 -11.25 4.35 -10.38
CA GLU A 58 -10.20 3.78 -11.20
C GLU A 58 -9.78 4.77 -12.27
N MET A 59 -8.48 5.00 -12.38
CA MET A 59 -7.90 5.90 -13.37
C MET A 59 -6.69 5.23 -14.00
N GLU A 60 -6.40 5.61 -15.22
CA GLU A 60 -5.20 5.15 -15.90
C GLU A 60 -4.13 6.22 -15.83
N LEU A 61 -2.95 5.83 -15.34
CA LEU A 61 -1.80 6.72 -15.26
C LEU A 61 -0.62 6.03 -15.94
N LYS A 62 -0.21 6.56 -17.09
CA LYS A 62 0.91 6.04 -17.88
C LYS A 62 0.88 4.52 -18.09
N GLY A 63 -0.30 4.01 -18.43
CA GLY A 63 -0.48 2.59 -18.72
C GLY A 63 -0.75 1.71 -17.50
N ALA A 64 -0.71 2.26 -16.30
CA ALA A 64 -1.05 1.53 -15.09
C ALA A 64 -2.41 2.00 -14.57
N LYS A 65 -3.21 1.06 -14.09
CA LYS A 65 -4.50 1.40 -13.48
C LYS A 65 -4.27 1.67 -12.00
N ILE A 66 -4.72 2.82 -11.56
CA ILE A 66 -4.64 3.21 -10.15
C ILE A 66 -6.03 3.53 -9.63
N ASP A 67 -6.21 3.38 -8.33
CA ASP A 67 -7.46 3.74 -7.68
C ASP A 67 -7.24 4.99 -6.84
N ARG A 68 -7.98 6.05 -7.14
CA ARG A 68 -7.79 7.32 -6.48
C ARG A 68 -9.02 7.72 -5.67
N CYS A 69 -8.79 8.23 -4.46
CA CYS A 69 -9.83 8.84 -3.67
C CYS A 69 -9.99 10.31 -4.09
N MET A 70 -11.18 10.65 -4.56
CA MET A 70 -11.44 12.03 -4.99
C MET A 70 -11.63 12.97 -3.81
N ASN A 71 -11.84 12.45 -2.62
CA ASN A 71 -12.04 13.26 -1.42
C ASN A 71 -10.73 13.62 -0.73
N CYS A 72 -9.91 12.63 -0.39
CA CYS A 72 -8.65 12.87 0.33
C CYS A 72 -7.42 12.85 -0.57
N GLU A 73 -7.60 12.60 -1.87
CA GLU A 73 -6.55 12.58 -2.89
C GLU A 73 -5.53 11.45 -2.74
N GLY A 74 -5.81 10.49 -1.87
CA GLY A 74 -4.97 9.31 -1.73
C GLY A 74 -5.07 8.39 -2.93
N ILE A 75 -4.03 7.59 -3.13
CA ILE A 75 -3.96 6.66 -4.24
C ILE A 75 -3.71 5.26 -3.70
N TRP A 76 -4.44 4.29 -4.24
CA TRP A 76 -4.22 2.88 -3.98
C TRP A 76 -3.61 2.21 -5.20
N LEU A 77 -2.57 1.40 -4.97
CA LEU A 77 -1.92 0.61 -6.01
C LEU A 77 -2.08 -0.86 -5.67
N ASP A 78 -2.52 -1.66 -6.64
CA ASP A 78 -2.57 -3.11 -6.48
C ASP A 78 -1.18 -3.71 -6.57
N ALA A 79 -1.07 -4.99 -6.20
CA ALA A 79 0.20 -5.69 -6.27
C ALA A 79 0.76 -5.63 -7.70
N GLY A 80 2.02 -5.21 -7.83
CA GLY A 80 2.70 -5.08 -9.11
C GLY A 80 2.55 -3.74 -9.81
N GLU A 81 1.55 -2.94 -9.46
CA GLU A 81 1.38 -1.64 -10.10
C GLU A 81 2.47 -0.64 -9.73
N LEU A 82 2.95 -0.68 -8.49
CA LEU A 82 4.05 0.17 -8.08
C LEU A 82 5.31 -0.14 -8.88
N GLU A 83 5.58 -1.43 -9.10
CA GLU A 83 6.72 -1.85 -9.92
C GLU A 83 6.57 -1.40 -11.36
N GLN A 84 5.37 -1.50 -11.92
CA GLN A 84 5.08 -1.00 -13.26
C GLN A 84 5.38 0.48 -13.40
N LEU A 85 4.94 1.28 -12.44
CA LEU A 85 5.19 2.71 -12.43
C LEU A 85 6.67 3.02 -12.21
N SER A 86 7.37 2.21 -11.44
CA SER A 86 8.79 2.42 -11.15
C SER A 86 9.68 2.20 -12.37
N GLN A 87 9.23 1.42 -13.33
CA GLN A 87 9.98 1.17 -14.57
C GLN A 87 9.86 2.31 -15.57
N LYS A 88 8.95 3.26 -15.33
CA LYS A 88 8.75 4.39 -16.21
C LYS A 88 9.56 5.59 -15.75
N GLU A 89 10.46 6.04 -16.62
CA GLU A 89 11.34 7.17 -16.34
C GLU A 89 10.56 8.43 -15.98
N GLY A 90 11.02 9.12 -14.94
CA GLY A 90 10.46 10.38 -14.51
C GLY A 90 9.33 10.27 -13.50
N LEU A 91 8.50 9.25 -13.59
CA LEU A 91 7.40 9.11 -12.66
C LEU A 91 7.86 8.62 -11.28
N LEU A 92 8.67 7.57 -11.26
CA LEU A 92 9.21 7.06 -10.01
C LEU A 92 10.13 8.06 -9.34
N GLY A 93 10.96 8.75 -10.13
CA GLY A 93 11.84 9.79 -9.62
C GLY A 93 11.07 10.85 -8.86
N GLY A 94 9.91 11.28 -9.39
CA GLY A 94 9.04 12.21 -8.71
C GLY A 94 8.44 11.67 -7.44
N VAL A 95 7.95 10.43 -7.49
CA VAL A 95 7.34 9.76 -6.33
C VAL A 95 8.39 9.52 -5.24
N LEU A 96 9.56 9.01 -5.62
CA LEU A 96 10.64 8.76 -4.66
C LEU A 96 11.13 10.03 -3.97
N LYS A 97 11.14 11.15 -4.69
CA LYS A 97 11.51 12.43 -4.09
C LYS A 97 10.53 12.85 -3.01
N LEU A 98 9.27 12.47 -3.13
CA LEU A 98 8.26 12.76 -2.11
C LEU A 98 8.45 11.93 -0.85
N PHE A 99 9.07 10.75 -0.97
CA PHE A 99 9.27 9.83 0.14
C PHE A 99 10.67 9.91 0.76
N LYS A 100 11.54 10.75 0.24
CA LYS A 100 12.89 10.92 0.81
C LYS A 100 12.94 12.06 1.81
#